data_bf1f112a9b200b6417826969cc5aa88d
#
_entry.id   bf1f112a9b200b6417826969cc5aa88d
#
_cell.length_a   1.000
_cell.length_b   1.000
_cell.length_c   1.000
_cell.angle_alpha   90.00
_cell.angle_beta   90.00
_cell.angle_gamma   90.00
#
_symmetry.space_group_name_H-M   'P 1'
#
loop_
_entity.id
_entity.type
_entity.pdbx_description
1 polymer ?
#
loop_
_entity_poly.entity_id
_entity_poly.type
_entity_poly.pdbx_seq_one_letter_code
_entity_poly.pdbx_strand_id
1 'polypeptide(L)'
;MKRLHAILVLLTGFAIPSFACPLCNKQIRQGIYNSQFYPNLLLMLSAFIVLAIVVIISAKITNKRHRSFVVSNPAIAVLSPVPITTASLVLGIGLGGFVDGIVLHQLLQVHEMLSNKIAATDYIGKSVNMFWDGVFHFFCLVIVITGIVLLWKLMRREDVDRSGRLLVAGLLFGWGIFNLIEGIIDHQILKLHNVIEFEGNHNIGNYTFLGVSLILLLIGWSLIKTENTRRYKKY
;
A
#
# COMPACT_ATOMS: atom_id res chain seq x y z
N MET A 1 -28.31 12.20 23.03
CA MET A 1 -28.62 10.77 23.02
C MET A 1 -29.73 10.40 22.04
N LYS A 2 -30.94 11.00 22.07
CA LYS A 2 -32.06 10.65 21.17
C LYS A 2 -31.74 10.71 19.67
N ARG A 3 -30.92 11.68 19.21
CA ARG A 3 -30.52 11.81 17.79
C ARG A 3 -29.55 10.71 17.34
N LEU A 4 -28.67 10.22 18.22
CA LEU A 4 -27.75 9.13 17.93
C LEU A 4 -28.49 7.79 17.77
N HIS A 5 -29.53 7.55 18.61
CA HIS A 5 -30.38 6.36 18.50
C HIS A 5 -31.20 6.38 17.20
N ALA A 6 -31.72 7.56 16.78
CA ALA A 6 -32.44 7.69 15.52
C ALA A 6 -31.57 7.39 14.30
N ILE A 7 -30.30 7.84 14.30
CA ILE A 7 -29.33 7.55 13.23
C ILE A 7 -28.99 6.05 13.22
N LEU A 8 -28.79 5.44 14.39
CA LEU A 8 -28.51 4.00 14.51
C LEU A 8 -29.67 3.16 14.00
N VAL A 9 -30.91 3.53 14.33
CA VAL A 9 -32.14 2.84 13.86
C VAL A 9 -32.33 3.02 12.35
N LEU A 10 -32.01 4.21 11.79
CA LEU A 10 -32.02 4.44 10.34
C LEU A 10 -30.97 3.56 9.62
N LEU A 11 -29.77 3.43 10.18
CA LEU A 11 -28.69 2.59 9.59
C LEU A 11 -28.99 1.10 9.69
N THR A 12 -29.69 0.65 10.73
CA THR A 12 -30.07 -0.76 10.90
C THR A 12 -31.40 -1.14 10.23
N GLY A 13 -32.28 -0.16 9.99
CA GLY A 13 -33.61 -0.37 9.38
C GLY A 13 -33.58 -0.62 7.88
N PHE A 14 -32.47 -0.36 7.20
CA PHE A 14 -32.28 -0.63 5.75
C PHE A 14 -31.48 -1.91 5.46
N ALA A 15 -31.40 -2.86 6.38
CA ALA A 15 -30.92 -4.20 6.07
C ALA A 15 -31.97 -4.93 5.20
N ILE A 16 -32.17 -4.48 3.96
CA ILE A 16 -32.85 -5.25 2.93
C ILE A 16 -32.02 -6.53 2.77
N PRO A 17 -32.61 -7.74 2.88
CA PRO A 17 -31.87 -8.96 2.57
C PRO A 17 -31.43 -8.86 1.11
N SER A 18 -30.19 -8.45 0.90
CA SER A 18 -29.57 -8.40 -0.41
C SER A 18 -29.33 -9.82 -0.85
N PHE A 19 -30.08 -10.30 -1.82
CA PHE A 19 -29.84 -11.56 -2.53
C PHE A 19 -28.49 -11.57 -3.30
N ALA A 20 -27.73 -10.49 -3.21
CA ALA A 20 -26.42 -10.30 -3.82
C ALA A 20 -25.26 -10.74 -2.90
N CYS A 21 -25.47 -11.67 -1.98
CA CYS A 21 -24.36 -12.25 -1.20
C CYS A 21 -23.54 -13.18 -2.10
N PRO A 22 -22.27 -12.87 -2.44
CA PRO A 22 -21.43 -13.75 -3.25
C PRO A 22 -21.30 -15.16 -2.67
N LEU A 23 -21.28 -15.27 -1.35
CA LEU A 23 -21.22 -16.55 -0.64
C LEU A 23 -22.52 -17.38 -0.74
N CYS A 24 -23.66 -16.73 -1.06
CA CYS A 24 -24.93 -17.42 -1.27
C CYS A 24 -25.00 -18.11 -2.65
N ASN A 25 -24.18 -17.65 -3.61
CA ASN A 25 -24.05 -18.27 -4.92
C ASN A 25 -23.03 -19.42 -4.85
N LYS A 26 -23.50 -20.66 -5.10
CA LYS A 26 -22.65 -21.86 -5.05
C LYS A 26 -21.46 -21.77 -6.02
N GLN A 27 -21.64 -21.23 -7.21
CA GLN A 27 -20.60 -21.12 -8.23
C GLN A 27 -19.52 -20.12 -7.82
N ILE A 28 -19.91 -18.94 -7.29
CA ILE A 28 -18.96 -17.95 -6.79
C ILE A 28 -18.17 -18.54 -5.61
N ARG A 29 -18.84 -19.17 -4.65
CA ARG A 29 -18.18 -19.82 -3.52
C ARG A 29 -17.19 -20.90 -3.96
N GLN A 30 -17.56 -21.72 -4.95
CA GLN A 30 -16.66 -22.72 -5.53
C GLN A 30 -15.50 -22.08 -6.29
N GLY A 31 -15.72 -20.95 -6.96
CA GLY A 31 -14.68 -20.19 -7.64
C GLY A 31 -13.66 -19.60 -6.66
N ILE A 32 -14.11 -19.14 -5.48
CA ILE A 32 -13.24 -18.62 -4.43
C ILE A 32 -12.49 -19.75 -3.70
N TYR A 33 -13.24 -20.69 -3.14
CA TYR A 33 -12.72 -21.74 -2.25
C TYR A 33 -12.47 -23.07 -3.01
N ASN A 34 -11.63 -23.02 -4.02
CA ASN A 34 -11.17 -24.17 -4.78
C ASN A 34 -9.71 -24.53 -4.40
N SER A 35 -9.14 -25.51 -5.08
CA SER A 35 -7.74 -25.91 -4.88
C SER A 35 -6.72 -24.80 -5.13
N GLN A 36 -7.09 -23.73 -5.84
CA GLN A 36 -6.23 -22.58 -6.14
C GLN A 36 -6.31 -21.46 -5.07
N PHE A 37 -7.13 -21.61 -4.04
CA PHE A 37 -7.28 -20.57 -3.00
C PHE A 37 -5.95 -20.20 -2.36
N TYR A 38 -5.22 -21.16 -1.81
CA TYR A 38 -3.93 -20.91 -1.16
C TYR A 38 -2.82 -20.47 -2.15
N PRO A 39 -2.69 -21.10 -3.35
CA PRO A 39 -1.79 -20.57 -4.38
C PRO A 39 -2.08 -19.11 -4.75
N ASN A 40 -3.33 -18.74 -5.00
CA ASN A 40 -3.70 -17.36 -5.34
C ASN A 40 -3.43 -16.39 -4.19
N LEU A 41 -3.74 -16.79 -2.95
CA LEU A 41 -3.43 -15.99 -1.77
C LEU A 41 -1.92 -15.74 -1.64
N LEU A 42 -1.09 -16.78 -1.83
CA LEU A 42 0.36 -16.64 -1.75
C LEU A 42 0.92 -15.76 -2.88
N LEU A 43 0.43 -15.91 -4.11
CA LEU A 43 0.81 -15.08 -5.23
C LEU A 43 0.51 -13.61 -4.95
N MET A 44 -0.72 -13.28 -4.54
CA MET A 44 -1.12 -11.92 -4.21
C MET A 44 -0.33 -11.34 -3.03
N LEU A 45 0.02 -12.17 -2.02
CA LEU A 45 0.79 -11.71 -0.88
C LEU A 45 2.29 -11.53 -1.18
N SER A 46 2.78 -12.05 -2.29
CA SER A 46 4.21 -12.04 -2.61
C SER A 46 4.79 -10.63 -2.69
N ALA A 47 4.09 -9.68 -3.31
CA ALA A 47 4.48 -8.27 -3.36
C ALA A 47 4.56 -7.65 -1.95
N PHE A 48 3.58 -7.92 -1.07
CA PHE A 48 3.59 -7.43 0.31
C PHE A 48 4.72 -8.03 1.15
N ILE A 49 5.04 -9.30 0.95
CA ILE A 49 6.17 -9.96 1.63
C ILE A 49 7.49 -9.31 1.21
N VAL A 50 7.71 -9.08 -0.08
CA VAL A 50 8.90 -8.39 -0.59
C VAL A 50 8.97 -6.96 -0.06
N LEU A 51 7.85 -6.23 -0.06
CA LEU A 51 7.76 -4.88 0.52
C LEU A 51 8.18 -4.88 1.99
N ALA A 52 7.65 -5.79 2.80
CA ALA A 52 8.01 -5.89 4.21
C ALA A 52 9.52 -6.13 4.41
N ILE A 53 10.11 -7.04 3.64
CA ILE A 53 11.54 -7.33 3.68
C ILE A 53 12.37 -6.09 3.31
N VAL A 54 12.02 -5.41 2.22
CA VAL A 54 12.70 -4.18 1.75
C VAL A 54 12.65 -3.09 2.81
N VAL A 55 11.47 -2.85 3.41
CA VAL A 55 11.30 -1.83 4.47
C VAL A 55 12.13 -2.17 5.70
N ILE A 56 12.07 -3.41 6.19
CA ILE A 56 12.81 -3.83 7.38
C ILE A 56 14.33 -3.71 7.16
N ILE A 57 14.83 -4.18 6.03
CA ILE A 57 16.28 -4.11 5.72
C ILE A 57 16.70 -2.64 5.59
N SER A 58 15.96 -1.83 4.83
CA SER A 58 16.26 -0.41 4.61
C SER A 58 16.26 0.37 5.92
N ALA A 59 15.28 0.15 6.79
CA ALA A 59 15.20 0.79 8.11
C ALA A 59 16.38 0.38 9.01
N LYS A 60 16.76 -0.90 9.02
CA LYS A 60 17.92 -1.39 9.80
C LYS A 60 19.24 -0.75 9.31
N ILE A 61 19.46 -0.73 8.00
CA ILE A 61 20.68 -0.14 7.40
C ILE A 61 20.76 1.34 7.71
N THR A 62 19.66 2.09 7.47
CA THR A 62 19.62 3.54 7.68
C THR A 62 19.80 3.90 9.16
N ASN A 63 19.16 3.15 10.06
CA ASN A 63 19.30 3.37 11.50
C ASN A 63 20.76 3.08 11.97
N LYS A 64 21.41 2.02 11.45
CA LYS A 64 22.81 1.74 11.74
C LYS A 64 23.73 2.90 11.28
N ARG A 65 23.52 3.41 10.07
CA ARG A 65 24.28 4.54 9.52
C ARG A 65 24.09 5.80 10.36
N HIS A 66 22.86 6.11 10.76
CA HIS A 66 22.58 7.27 11.61
C HIS A 66 23.28 7.14 12.97
N ARG A 67 23.21 5.99 13.64
CA ARG A 67 23.90 5.73 14.89
C ARG A 67 25.42 5.90 14.76
N SER A 68 26.02 5.36 13.72
CA SER A 68 27.46 5.52 13.47
C SER A 68 27.85 6.99 13.30
N PHE A 69 27.02 7.76 12.58
CA PHE A 69 27.24 9.19 12.39
C PHE A 69 27.19 9.96 13.73
N VAL A 70 26.19 9.71 14.57
CA VAL A 70 26.05 10.35 15.90
C VAL A 70 27.23 10.03 16.80
N VAL A 71 27.69 8.77 16.82
CA VAL A 71 28.86 8.36 17.62
C VAL A 71 30.14 9.06 17.14
N SER A 72 30.31 9.24 15.85
CA SER A 72 31.49 9.91 15.27
C SER A 72 31.47 11.43 15.44
N ASN A 73 30.32 12.03 15.79
CA ASN A 73 30.14 13.48 15.91
C ASN A 73 29.37 13.83 17.22
N PRO A 74 29.94 13.56 18.40
CA PRO A 74 29.21 13.69 19.66
C PRO A 74 28.82 15.15 20.03
N ALA A 75 29.48 16.14 19.44
CA ALA A 75 29.17 17.55 19.64
C ALA A 75 27.89 17.99 18.90
N ILE A 76 27.32 17.15 18.01
CA ILE A 76 26.18 17.48 17.18
C ILE A 76 24.96 16.70 17.70
N ALA A 77 24.06 17.39 18.41
CA ALA A 77 22.77 16.83 18.82
C ALA A 77 21.80 16.78 17.62
N VAL A 78 21.88 15.72 16.81
CA VAL A 78 21.00 15.56 15.64
C VAL A 78 19.85 14.62 15.95
N LEU A 79 18.62 15.12 15.85
CA LEU A 79 17.41 14.29 15.95
C LEU A 79 17.35 13.26 14.81
N SER A 80 16.96 12.03 15.14
CA SER A 80 16.89 10.97 14.14
C SER A 80 15.73 11.18 13.16
N PRO A 81 15.99 11.26 11.83
CA PRO A 81 14.94 11.32 10.83
C PRO A 81 14.35 9.94 10.50
N VAL A 82 15.06 8.86 10.85
CA VAL A 82 14.74 7.50 10.44
C VAL A 82 13.36 7.04 10.94
N PRO A 83 12.96 7.28 12.19
CA PRO A 83 11.67 6.79 12.66
C PRO A 83 10.48 7.40 11.93
N ILE A 84 10.49 8.72 11.67
CA ILE A 84 9.36 9.36 10.97
C ILE A 84 9.30 8.96 9.50
N THR A 85 10.45 8.90 8.82
CA THR A 85 10.50 8.45 7.42
C THR A 85 10.08 6.99 7.29
N THR A 86 10.44 6.12 8.23
CA THR A 86 10.01 4.71 8.20
C THR A 86 8.51 4.59 8.45
N ALA A 87 7.97 5.29 9.44
CA ALA A 87 6.54 5.23 9.76
C ALA A 87 5.67 5.78 8.63
N SER A 88 6.06 6.93 8.05
CA SER A 88 5.36 7.52 6.92
C SER A 88 5.53 6.71 5.62
N LEU A 89 6.66 6.05 5.42
CA LEU A 89 6.86 5.13 4.30
C LEU A 89 5.91 3.92 4.41
N VAL A 90 5.78 3.31 5.59
CA VAL A 90 4.82 2.22 5.81
C VAL A 90 3.39 2.70 5.53
N LEU A 91 3.03 3.89 6.03
CA LEU A 91 1.73 4.50 5.74
C LEU A 91 1.55 4.76 4.24
N GLY A 92 2.58 5.25 3.55
CA GLY A 92 2.57 5.51 2.11
C GLY A 92 2.40 4.25 1.26
N ILE A 93 2.98 3.11 1.68
CA ILE A 93 2.74 1.80 1.05
C ILE A 93 1.25 1.44 1.12
N GLY A 94 0.64 1.50 2.29
CA GLY A 94 -0.77 1.13 2.45
C GLY A 94 -1.72 2.08 1.72
N LEU A 95 -1.44 3.40 1.74
CA LEU A 95 -2.23 4.40 1.00
C LEU A 95 -2.05 4.24 -0.52
N GLY A 96 -0.84 3.93 -0.99
CA GLY A 96 -0.58 3.62 -2.39
C GLY A 96 -1.41 2.44 -2.87
N GLY A 97 -1.42 1.35 -2.10
CA GLY A 97 -2.29 0.20 -2.39
C GLY A 97 -3.78 0.53 -2.36
N PHE A 98 -4.23 1.44 -1.47
CA PHE A 98 -5.62 1.91 -1.52
C PHE A 98 -5.92 2.77 -2.76
N VAL A 99 -4.99 3.61 -3.19
CA VAL A 99 -5.18 4.39 -4.43
C VAL A 99 -5.29 3.45 -5.62
N ASP A 100 -4.41 2.47 -5.72
CA ASP A 100 -4.48 1.44 -6.76
C ASP A 100 -5.81 0.70 -6.70
N GLY A 101 -6.10 0.03 -5.59
CA GLY A 101 -7.29 -0.79 -5.45
C GLY A 101 -8.61 -0.03 -5.55
N ILE A 102 -8.71 1.19 -4.99
CA ILE A 102 -9.95 1.97 -5.05
C ILE A 102 -10.10 2.63 -6.42
N VAL A 103 -9.04 3.27 -6.94
CA VAL A 103 -9.16 4.03 -8.19
C VAL A 103 -9.15 3.10 -9.40
N LEU A 104 -8.16 2.20 -9.50
CA LEU A 104 -7.99 1.38 -10.70
C LEU A 104 -8.91 0.15 -10.69
N HIS A 105 -9.01 -0.59 -9.56
CA HIS A 105 -9.84 -1.80 -9.49
C HIS A 105 -11.33 -1.50 -9.29
N GLN A 106 -11.69 -0.51 -8.43
CA GLN A 106 -13.09 -0.32 -8.03
C GLN A 106 -13.81 0.78 -8.82
N LEU A 107 -13.19 1.96 -8.99
CA LEU A 107 -13.84 3.10 -9.66
C LEU A 107 -13.69 3.02 -11.18
N LEU A 108 -12.48 2.86 -11.68
CA LEU A 108 -12.20 2.81 -13.12
C LEU A 108 -12.40 1.40 -13.68
N GLN A 109 -12.25 0.37 -12.84
CA GLN A 109 -12.36 -1.05 -13.21
C GLN A 109 -11.50 -1.39 -14.44
N VAL A 110 -10.30 -0.81 -14.50
CA VAL A 110 -9.36 -1.00 -15.63
C VAL A 110 -8.66 -2.36 -15.59
N HIS A 111 -8.59 -2.95 -14.39
CA HIS A 111 -8.14 -4.32 -14.12
C HIS A 111 -8.69 -4.83 -12.79
N GLU A 112 -8.46 -6.09 -12.48
CA GLU A 112 -8.81 -6.75 -11.22
C GLU A 112 -7.66 -7.64 -10.76
N MET A 113 -7.56 -7.93 -9.46
CA MET A 113 -6.37 -8.52 -8.82
C MET A 113 -5.84 -9.79 -9.49
N LEU A 114 -6.73 -10.66 -10.00
CA LEU A 114 -6.36 -11.92 -10.63
C LEU A 114 -6.94 -12.07 -12.05
N SER A 115 -7.20 -10.99 -12.76
CA SER A 115 -7.91 -11.00 -14.05
C SER A 115 -7.23 -11.83 -15.14
N ASN A 116 -5.90 -11.99 -15.12
CA ASN A 116 -5.18 -12.89 -16.01
C ASN A 116 -5.24 -14.37 -15.57
N LYS A 117 -5.72 -14.66 -14.36
CA LYS A 117 -5.89 -16.04 -13.83
C LYS A 117 -7.35 -16.45 -13.82
N ILE A 118 -8.24 -15.51 -13.55
CA ILE A 118 -9.68 -15.68 -13.44
C ILE A 118 -10.32 -14.62 -14.31
N ALA A 119 -10.80 -15.02 -15.50
CA ALA A 119 -11.38 -14.06 -16.44
C ALA A 119 -12.56 -13.32 -15.80
N ALA A 120 -12.54 -11.99 -15.86
CA ALA A 120 -13.57 -11.12 -15.30
C ALA A 120 -14.67 -10.78 -16.36
N THR A 121 -14.85 -11.66 -17.38
CA THR A 121 -15.76 -11.44 -18.50
C THR A 121 -17.21 -11.77 -18.18
N ASP A 122 -17.46 -12.55 -17.14
CA ASP A 122 -18.79 -12.92 -16.67
C ASP A 122 -19.00 -12.55 -15.21
N TYR A 123 -20.26 -12.66 -14.77
CA TYR A 123 -20.65 -12.32 -13.40
C TYR A 123 -19.91 -13.14 -12.32
N ILE A 124 -19.63 -14.43 -12.59
CA ILE A 124 -18.98 -15.32 -11.65
C ILE A 124 -17.52 -14.95 -11.51
N GLY A 125 -16.79 -14.85 -12.63
CA GLY A 125 -15.38 -14.47 -12.63
C GLY A 125 -15.14 -13.09 -12.04
N LYS A 126 -15.99 -12.10 -12.39
CA LYS A 126 -15.94 -10.77 -11.80
C LYS A 126 -16.16 -10.79 -10.28
N SER A 127 -17.15 -11.55 -9.81
CA SER A 127 -17.43 -11.65 -8.38
C SER A 127 -16.30 -12.35 -7.61
N VAL A 128 -15.62 -13.33 -8.22
CA VAL A 128 -14.45 -13.97 -7.63
C VAL A 128 -13.27 -13.00 -7.55
N ASN A 129 -13.02 -12.21 -8.60
CA ASN A 129 -11.99 -11.17 -8.58
C ASN A 129 -12.29 -10.09 -7.53
N MET A 130 -13.54 -9.62 -7.39
CA MET A 130 -13.94 -8.68 -6.34
C MET A 130 -13.64 -9.19 -4.93
N PHE A 131 -13.72 -10.52 -4.70
CA PHE A 131 -13.29 -11.11 -3.43
C PHE A 131 -11.78 -10.91 -3.23
N TRP A 132 -10.96 -11.18 -4.24
CA TRP A 132 -9.52 -11.01 -4.17
C TRP A 132 -9.09 -9.55 -4.05
N ASP A 133 -9.79 -8.62 -4.70
CA ASP A 133 -9.63 -7.18 -4.48
C ASP A 133 -9.91 -6.80 -3.02
N GLY A 134 -10.97 -7.41 -2.43
CA GLY A 134 -11.26 -7.23 -1.01
C GLY A 134 -10.17 -7.74 -0.08
N VAL A 135 -9.56 -8.89 -0.40
CA VAL A 135 -8.41 -9.43 0.35
C VAL A 135 -7.20 -8.50 0.22
N PHE A 136 -6.91 -7.98 -0.97
CA PHE A 136 -5.87 -7.00 -1.21
C PHE A 136 -6.09 -5.72 -0.35
N HIS A 137 -7.30 -5.15 -0.38
CA HIS A 137 -7.63 -3.99 0.44
C HIS A 137 -7.50 -4.26 1.95
N PHE A 138 -7.82 -5.48 2.40
CA PHE A 138 -7.64 -5.86 3.80
C PHE A 138 -6.15 -5.77 4.20
N PHE A 139 -5.23 -6.25 3.37
CA PHE A 139 -3.81 -6.11 3.65
C PHE A 139 -3.33 -4.67 3.59
N CYS A 140 -3.81 -3.87 2.65
CA CYS A 140 -3.54 -2.42 2.61
C CYS A 140 -4.00 -1.74 3.90
N LEU A 141 -5.20 -2.09 4.41
CA LEU A 141 -5.72 -1.57 5.68
C LEU A 141 -4.82 -1.92 6.87
N VAL A 142 -4.36 -3.16 6.97
CA VAL A 142 -3.43 -3.60 8.02
C VAL A 142 -2.14 -2.78 7.98
N ILE A 143 -1.61 -2.51 6.79
CA ILE A 143 -0.40 -1.70 6.61
C ILE A 143 -0.66 -0.23 7.01
N VAL A 144 -1.79 0.36 6.61
CA VAL A 144 -2.19 1.71 7.02
C VAL A 144 -2.28 1.83 8.53
N ILE A 145 -2.99 0.89 9.18
CA ILE A 145 -3.10 0.87 10.65
C ILE A 145 -1.70 0.75 11.29
N THR A 146 -0.84 -0.10 10.73
CA THR A 146 0.55 -0.24 11.22
C THR A 146 1.31 1.09 11.10
N GLY A 147 1.21 1.78 9.96
CA GLY A 147 1.82 3.10 9.76
C GLY A 147 1.31 4.15 10.76
N ILE A 148 0.00 4.18 11.01
CA ILE A 148 -0.63 5.08 12.01
C ILE A 148 -0.11 4.75 13.41
N VAL A 149 -0.05 3.48 13.79
CA VAL A 149 0.47 3.06 15.12
C VAL A 149 1.94 3.43 15.28
N LEU A 150 2.75 3.29 14.23
CA LEU A 150 4.15 3.71 14.24
C LEU A 150 4.25 5.23 14.42
N LEU A 151 3.47 6.03 13.69
CA LEU A 151 3.43 7.50 13.88
C LEU A 151 2.96 7.88 15.29
N TRP A 152 1.92 7.22 15.80
CA TRP A 152 1.44 7.45 17.17
C TRP A 152 2.53 7.22 18.24
N LYS A 153 3.30 6.12 18.08
CA LYS A 153 4.43 5.83 18.99
C LYS A 153 5.52 6.91 18.92
N LEU A 154 5.74 7.51 17.74
CA LEU A 154 6.72 8.59 17.57
C LEU A 154 6.33 9.88 18.29
N MET A 155 5.04 10.18 18.43
CA MET A 155 4.57 11.38 19.11
C MET A 155 5.02 11.46 20.58
N ARG A 156 5.38 10.31 21.19
CA ARG A 156 5.86 10.19 22.57
C ARG A 156 7.38 10.24 22.72
N ARG A 157 8.12 10.35 21.60
CA ARG A 157 9.59 10.34 21.60
C ARG A 157 10.12 11.74 21.39
N GLU A 158 11.15 12.14 22.15
CA GLU A 158 11.80 13.46 22.05
C GLU A 158 13.05 13.42 21.17
N ASP A 159 13.65 12.23 20.96
CA ASP A 159 14.88 12.01 20.20
C ASP A 159 14.67 11.89 18.69
N VAL A 160 13.45 12.13 18.20
CA VAL A 160 13.11 11.97 16.78
C VAL A 160 12.72 13.30 16.15
N ASP A 161 13.08 13.43 14.88
CA ASP A 161 12.61 14.54 14.07
C ASP A 161 11.15 14.36 13.68
N ARG A 162 10.38 15.42 13.80
CA ARG A 162 8.95 15.48 13.46
C ARG A 162 8.67 16.40 12.29
N SER A 163 9.62 16.54 11.36
CA SER A 163 9.48 17.40 10.18
C SER A 163 8.32 16.92 9.30
N GLY A 164 7.37 17.80 9.00
CA GLY A 164 6.29 17.53 8.04
C GLY A 164 6.81 17.20 6.65
N ARG A 165 7.98 17.76 6.28
CA ARG A 165 8.63 17.43 5.00
C ARG A 165 9.10 15.98 4.95
N LEU A 166 9.67 15.45 6.03
CA LEU A 166 10.05 14.05 6.12
C LEU A 166 8.84 13.11 6.12
N LEU A 167 7.73 13.55 6.73
CA LEU A 167 6.48 12.81 6.68
C LEU A 167 5.96 12.70 5.24
N VAL A 168 5.85 13.83 4.53
CA VAL A 168 5.42 13.83 3.11
C VAL A 168 6.39 13.04 2.24
N ALA A 169 7.70 13.22 2.45
CA ALA A 169 8.72 12.49 1.72
C ALA A 169 8.60 10.97 1.89
N GLY A 170 8.37 10.51 3.12
CA GLY A 170 8.14 9.10 3.41
C GLY A 170 6.85 8.56 2.78
N LEU A 171 5.75 9.33 2.80
CA LEU A 171 4.50 8.95 2.13
C LEU A 171 4.68 8.74 0.63
N LEU A 172 5.30 9.72 -0.06
CA LEU A 172 5.54 9.62 -1.51
C LEU A 172 6.50 8.49 -1.85
N PHE A 173 7.57 8.33 -1.05
CA PHE A 173 8.54 7.26 -1.25
C PHE A 173 7.92 5.88 -1.02
N GLY A 174 7.06 5.74 0.01
CA GLY A 174 6.33 4.52 0.30
C GLY A 174 5.35 4.14 -0.80
N TRP A 175 4.59 5.11 -1.32
CA TRP A 175 3.72 4.90 -2.47
C TRP A 175 4.50 4.49 -3.71
N GLY A 176 5.61 5.19 -4.02
CA GLY A 176 6.46 4.84 -5.15
C GLY A 176 7.08 3.44 -5.03
N ILE A 177 7.53 3.02 -3.82
CA ILE A 177 8.03 1.64 -3.58
C ILE A 177 6.91 0.62 -3.78
N PHE A 178 5.70 0.88 -3.27
CA PHE A 178 4.56 -0.01 -3.47
C PHE A 178 4.32 -0.23 -4.95
N ASN A 179 4.06 0.84 -5.72
CA ASN A 179 3.79 0.73 -7.15
C ASN A 179 4.94 0.07 -7.92
N LEU A 180 6.21 0.33 -7.54
CA LEU A 180 7.35 -0.28 -8.21
C LEU A 180 7.41 -1.79 -7.98
N ILE A 181 7.26 -2.23 -6.73
CA ILE A 181 7.38 -3.66 -6.37
C ILE A 181 6.17 -4.44 -6.89
N GLU A 182 4.98 -3.91 -6.70
CA GLU A 182 3.74 -4.49 -7.24
C GLU A 182 3.80 -4.55 -8.76
N GLY A 183 4.13 -3.43 -9.44
CA GLY A 183 4.25 -3.39 -10.89
C GLY A 183 5.30 -4.36 -11.46
N ILE A 184 6.41 -4.60 -10.75
CA ILE A 184 7.41 -5.60 -11.17
C ILE A 184 6.90 -7.02 -10.89
N ILE A 185 6.40 -7.27 -9.69
CA ILE A 185 6.03 -8.63 -9.27
C ILE A 185 4.73 -9.05 -9.95
N ASP A 186 3.66 -8.29 -9.78
CA ASP A 186 2.31 -8.70 -10.15
C ASP A 186 2.03 -8.47 -11.65
N HIS A 187 2.56 -7.40 -12.27
CA HIS A 187 2.35 -7.13 -13.69
C HIS A 187 3.40 -7.77 -14.60
N GLN A 188 4.69 -7.80 -14.21
CA GLN A 188 5.75 -8.26 -15.12
C GLN A 188 6.16 -9.72 -14.87
N ILE A 189 6.35 -10.13 -13.62
CA ILE A 189 6.86 -11.48 -13.27
C ILE A 189 5.72 -12.48 -13.19
N LEU A 190 4.76 -12.25 -12.30
CA LEU A 190 3.66 -13.18 -12.04
C LEU A 190 2.52 -13.04 -13.04
N LYS A 191 2.42 -11.87 -13.68
CA LYS A 191 1.38 -11.53 -14.67
C LYS A 191 -0.01 -11.86 -14.14
N LEU A 192 -0.32 -11.39 -12.91
CA LEU A 192 -1.62 -11.59 -12.28
C LEU A 192 -2.70 -10.77 -12.98
N HIS A 193 -2.36 -9.56 -13.39
CA HIS A 193 -3.16 -8.61 -14.15
C HIS A 193 -2.24 -7.64 -14.91
N ASN A 194 -2.82 -6.80 -15.76
CA ASN A 194 -2.14 -5.64 -16.37
C ASN A 194 -2.74 -4.36 -15.80
N VAL A 195 -2.01 -3.24 -15.80
CA VAL A 195 -2.53 -1.95 -15.33
C VAL A 195 -3.78 -1.51 -16.12
N ILE A 196 -3.83 -1.85 -17.42
CA ILE A 196 -4.99 -1.60 -18.28
C ILE A 196 -5.25 -2.88 -19.07
N GLU A 197 -6.46 -3.46 -18.93
CA GLU A 197 -6.87 -4.71 -19.57
C GLU A 197 -7.78 -4.50 -20.77
N PHE A 198 -8.18 -3.27 -21.07
CA PHE A 198 -8.92 -2.97 -22.28
C PHE A 198 -8.07 -3.21 -23.53
N GLU A 199 -8.73 -3.35 -24.67
CA GLU A 199 -8.08 -3.56 -25.96
C GLU A 199 -6.91 -2.59 -26.20
N GLY A 200 -5.74 -3.13 -26.56
CA GLY A 200 -4.57 -2.35 -26.88
C GLY A 200 -3.24 -2.95 -26.41
N ASN A 201 -2.22 -2.14 -26.36
CA ASN A 201 -0.89 -2.55 -25.91
C ASN A 201 -0.77 -2.45 -24.39
N HIS A 202 -1.00 -3.52 -23.67
CA HIS A 202 -0.89 -3.60 -22.20
C HIS A 202 0.45 -3.12 -21.66
N ASN A 203 1.53 -3.22 -22.45
CA ASN A 203 2.87 -2.76 -22.03
C ASN A 203 2.92 -1.26 -21.77
N ILE A 204 2.14 -0.45 -22.51
CA ILE A 204 2.11 1.00 -22.30
C ILE A 204 1.61 1.32 -20.89
N GLY A 205 0.50 0.71 -20.46
CA GLY A 205 -0.04 0.86 -19.10
C GLY A 205 0.97 0.43 -18.05
N ASN A 206 1.53 -0.77 -18.19
CA ASN A 206 2.48 -1.34 -17.25
C ASN A 206 3.76 -0.48 -17.12
N TYR A 207 4.34 0.01 -18.23
CA TYR A 207 5.52 0.87 -18.17
C TYR A 207 5.21 2.29 -17.68
N THR A 208 4.03 2.83 -17.98
CA THR A 208 3.59 4.13 -17.43
C THR A 208 3.48 4.06 -15.92
N PHE A 209 2.91 2.98 -15.38
CA PHE A 209 2.80 2.75 -13.95
C PHE A 209 4.18 2.69 -13.26
N LEU A 210 5.14 1.98 -13.87
CA LEU A 210 6.53 1.97 -13.39
C LEU A 210 7.18 3.35 -13.50
N GLY A 211 6.91 4.11 -14.55
CA GLY A 211 7.39 5.49 -14.72
C GLY A 211 6.89 6.43 -13.62
N VAL A 212 5.59 6.35 -13.29
CA VAL A 212 5.00 7.10 -12.17
C VAL A 212 5.64 6.69 -10.84
N SER A 213 5.89 5.40 -10.65
CA SER A 213 6.59 4.89 -9.46
C SER A 213 7.95 5.55 -9.27
N LEU A 214 8.75 5.61 -10.34
CA LEU A 214 10.08 6.23 -10.32
C LEU A 214 9.99 7.74 -10.00
N ILE A 215 9.03 8.45 -10.56
CA ILE A 215 8.80 9.88 -10.27
C ILE A 215 8.50 10.09 -8.78
N LEU A 216 7.61 9.29 -8.19
CA LEU A 216 7.28 9.35 -6.76
C LEU A 216 8.51 9.08 -5.89
N LEU A 217 9.32 8.08 -6.26
CA LEU A 217 10.58 7.77 -5.56
C LEU A 217 11.59 8.92 -5.64
N LEU A 218 11.77 9.53 -6.81
CA LEU A 218 12.69 10.65 -7.01
C LEU A 218 12.25 11.87 -6.19
N ILE A 219 10.96 12.21 -6.20
CA ILE A 219 10.42 13.32 -5.40
C ILE A 219 10.63 13.04 -3.91
N GLY A 220 10.23 11.87 -3.43
CA GLY A 220 10.39 11.48 -2.02
C GLY A 220 11.85 11.54 -1.58
N TRP A 221 12.76 10.98 -2.37
CA TRP A 221 14.19 11.01 -2.09
C TRP A 221 14.78 12.43 -2.09
N SER A 222 14.40 13.25 -3.05
CA SER A 222 14.82 14.66 -3.13
C SER A 222 14.42 15.43 -1.87
N LEU A 223 13.19 15.22 -1.39
CA LEU A 223 12.71 15.85 -0.15
C LEU A 223 13.51 15.41 1.07
N ILE A 224 13.81 14.10 1.19
CA ILE A 224 14.65 13.55 2.28
C ILE A 224 16.05 14.17 2.23
N LYS A 225 16.68 14.18 1.06
CA LYS A 225 18.03 14.71 0.86
C LYS A 225 18.10 16.20 1.22
N THR A 226 17.14 16.99 0.75
CA THR A 226 17.08 18.43 1.01
C THR A 226 16.94 18.72 2.51
N GLU A 227 16.11 17.96 3.21
CA GLU A 227 15.90 18.15 4.65
C GLU A 227 17.16 17.77 5.45
N ASN A 228 17.82 16.68 5.09
CA ASN A 228 19.08 16.28 5.70
C ASN A 228 20.16 17.36 5.49
N THR A 229 20.30 17.91 4.29
CA THR A 229 21.28 18.99 3.99
C THR A 229 21.00 20.25 4.82
N ARG A 230 19.74 20.63 5.02
CA ARG A 230 19.35 21.79 5.86
C ARG A 230 19.76 21.62 7.31
N ARG A 231 19.67 20.40 7.85
CA ARG A 231 20.03 20.09 9.24
C ARG A 231 21.52 20.22 9.48
N TYR A 232 22.33 19.65 8.56
CA TYR A 232 23.80 19.73 8.69
C TYR A 232 24.36 21.13 8.44
N LYS A 233 23.61 22.02 7.78
CA LYS A 233 24.02 23.45 7.62
C LYS A 233 23.69 24.33 8.80
N LYS A 234 22.85 23.87 9.74
CA LYS A 234 22.47 24.63 10.94
C LYS A 234 23.49 24.52 12.08
N TYR A 235 24.43 23.62 11.94
CA TYR A 235 25.52 23.36 12.87
C TYR A 235 26.87 23.53 12.19
#